data_dc5afe744a0e3993e89e0755fd3ca48a
#
_entry.id   dc5afe744a0e3993e89e0755fd3ca48a
#
_cell.length_a   1.000
_cell.length_b   1.000
_cell.length_c   1.000
_cell.angle_alpha   90.00
_cell.angle_beta   90.00
_cell.angle_gamma   90.00
#
_symmetry.space_group_name_H-M   'P 1'
#
loop_
_entity.id
_entity.type
_entity.pdbx_description
1 polymer ?
#
loop_
_entity_poly.entity_id
_entity_poly.type
_entity_poly.pdbx_seq_one_letter_code
_entity_poly.pdbx_strand_id
1 'polypeptide(L)'
;MDEFDKLLLPAISERGVNIHDDVQSQMLTMLEGSEIELKADGMPLLLNTSHMLFVLAGAFQGIEEYIRSDKKKRENMPGNIGFLSPLEKEMDLSFVRDNINHEVLMEYGMKRELAGRVSTVAVLERLTEQDLIRILTEPKDNLIERYERELQLSVNAELIFTEGALLAAAQEALKTPVGARALQSILGRALRKVLYNAPEMKGLKRVVINEDVIRNGAEALYETEDVSSEDITSEDITSEEAGIGNRLPEVES
;
A
#
# COMPACT_ATOMS: atom_id res chain seq x y z
N MET A 1 -8.49 10.33 5.26
CA MET A 1 -8.81 9.56 6.47
C MET A 1 -8.78 8.10 6.11
N ASP A 2 -7.88 7.34 6.72
CA ASP A 2 -7.76 5.90 6.52
C ASP A 2 -8.64 5.13 7.53
N GLU A 3 -8.94 3.86 7.22
CA GLU A 3 -9.80 2.97 8.03
C GLU A 3 -11.19 3.55 8.34
N PHE A 4 -11.71 4.33 7.39
CA PHE A 4 -13.00 5.00 7.56
C PHE A 4 -14.17 4.03 7.73
N ASP A 5 -14.10 2.85 7.11
CA ASP A 5 -15.08 1.77 7.26
C ASP A 5 -15.31 1.36 8.72
N LYS A 6 -14.31 1.47 9.58
CA LYS A 6 -14.45 1.19 11.02
C LYS A 6 -15.37 2.17 11.74
N LEU A 7 -15.47 3.42 11.26
CA LEU A 7 -16.39 4.41 11.80
C LEU A 7 -17.85 4.20 11.37
N LEU A 8 -18.08 3.35 10.39
CA LEU A 8 -19.42 2.99 9.94
C LEU A 8 -20.01 1.86 10.78
N LEU A 9 -19.17 1.10 11.47
CA LEU A 9 -19.61 0.06 12.40
C LEU A 9 -20.01 0.70 13.75
N PRO A 10 -21.08 0.23 14.41
CA PRO A 10 -21.51 0.82 15.68
C PRO A 10 -20.49 0.57 16.80
N ALA A 11 -20.09 1.62 17.51
CA ALA A 11 -19.31 1.55 18.74
C ALA A 11 -20.13 2.12 19.91
N ILE A 12 -20.77 1.23 20.63
CA ILE A 12 -21.70 1.58 21.70
C ILE A 12 -20.93 1.80 23.00
N SER A 13 -21.04 3.00 23.58
CA SER A 13 -20.48 3.35 24.88
C SER A 13 -21.24 2.64 26.02
N GLU A 14 -20.70 2.64 27.24
CA GLU A 14 -21.37 2.14 28.44
C GLU A 14 -22.73 2.80 28.70
N ARG A 15 -22.95 3.99 28.18
CA ARG A 15 -24.20 4.75 28.27
C ARG A 15 -25.21 4.44 27.14
N GLY A 16 -24.91 3.48 26.27
CA GLY A 16 -25.76 3.09 25.13
C GLY A 16 -25.75 4.06 23.94
N VAL A 17 -24.80 5.01 23.89
CA VAL A 17 -24.65 5.96 22.79
C VAL A 17 -23.63 5.41 21.80
N ASN A 18 -23.93 5.49 20.50
CA ASN A 18 -23.00 5.14 19.45
C ASN A 18 -22.01 6.31 19.23
N ILE A 19 -20.77 6.13 19.68
CA ILE A 19 -19.72 7.16 19.58
C ILE A 19 -19.39 7.47 18.12
N HIS A 20 -19.43 6.47 17.23
CA HIS A 20 -19.12 6.66 15.82
C HIS A 20 -20.13 7.55 15.11
N ASP A 21 -21.38 7.57 15.54
CA ASP A 21 -22.39 8.47 15.02
C ASP A 21 -22.06 9.94 15.29
N ASP A 22 -21.52 10.25 16.47
CA ASP A 22 -21.11 11.60 16.83
C ASP A 22 -19.89 12.02 15.99
N VAL A 23 -18.92 11.10 15.78
CA VAL A 23 -17.76 11.37 14.93
C VAL A 23 -18.19 11.63 13.48
N GLN A 24 -19.09 10.83 12.92
CA GLN A 24 -19.62 11.08 11.57
C GLN A 24 -20.32 12.43 11.46
N SER A 25 -21.05 12.86 12.52
CA SER A 25 -21.71 14.18 12.53
C SER A 25 -20.70 15.33 12.59
N GLN A 26 -19.62 15.19 13.35
CA GLN A 26 -18.56 16.21 13.40
C GLN A 26 -17.81 16.29 12.06
N MET A 27 -17.56 15.15 11.40
CA MET A 27 -16.96 15.13 10.08
C MET A 27 -17.80 15.85 9.03
N LEU A 28 -19.13 15.80 9.13
CA LEU A 28 -20.00 16.52 8.23
C LEU A 28 -19.73 18.02 8.24
N THR A 29 -19.52 18.61 9.42
CA THR A 29 -19.16 20.03 9.55
C THR A 29 -17.84 20.35 8.81
N MET A 30 -16.86 19.45 8.88
CA MET A 30 -15.60 19.63 8.17
C MET A 30 -15.78 19.54 6.65
N LEU A 31 -16.60 18.59 6.17
CA LEU A 31 -16.87 18.37 4.75
C LEU A 31 -17.71 19.51 4.12
N GLU A 32 -18.50 20.20 4.91
CA GLU A 32 -19.32 21.35 4.46
C GLU A 32 -18.50 22.62 4.23
N GLY A 33 -17.27 22.65 4.68
CA GLY A 33 -16.40 23.82 4.61
C GLY A 33 -16.69 24.79 5.74
N SER A 34 -15.93 24.69 6.80
CA SER A 34 -16.06 25.53 8.00
C SER A 34 -14.69 26.03 8.46
N GLU A 35 -14.73 27.08 9.27
CA GLU A 35 -13.55 27.50 10.04
C GLU A 35 -13.54 26.74 11.37
N ILE A 36 -12.49 25.97 11.59
CA ILE A 36 -12.31 25.14 12.78
C ILE A 36 -11.15 25.70 13.59
N GLU A 37 -11.40 25.99 14.86
CA GLU A 37 -10.34 26.36 15.78
C GLU A 37 -9.67 25.10 16.36
N LEU A 38 -8.39 24.92 16.04
CA LEU A 38 -7.53 23.89 16.59
C LEU A 38 -6.58 24.50 17.62
N LYS A 39 -6.18 23.73 18.61
CA LYS A 39 -5.10 24.12 19.53
C LYS A 39 -3.84 23.36 19.14
N ALA A 40 -2.87 24.05 18.55
CA ALA A 40 -1.55 23.53 18.28
C ALA A 40 -0.55 24.18 19.25
N ASP A 41 0.13 23.40 20.05
CA ASP A 41 1.11 23.85 21.07
C ASP A 41 0.57 24.95 22.00
N GLY A 42 -0.73 24.87 22.35
CA GLY A 42 -1.40 25.85 23.22
C GLY A 42 -1.84 27.13 22.53
N MET A 43 -1.55 27.32 21.24
CA MET A 43 -2.01 28.46 20.45
C MET A 43 -3.22 28.09 19.60
N PRO A 44 -4.24 28.98 19.49
CA PRO A 44 -5.36 28.76 18.62
C PRO A 44 -4.90 28.86 17.15
N LEU A 45 -5.17 27.82 16.37
CA LEU A 45 -4.97 27.78 14.93
C LEU A 45 -6.32 27.70 14.25
N LEU A 46 -6.65 28.69 13.43
CA LEU A 46 -7.88 28.68 12.63
C LEU A 46 -7.63 27.95 11.31
N LEU A 47 -8.35 26.86 11.09
CA LEU A 47 -8.27 26.03 9.89
C LEU A 47 -9.54 26.17 9.06
N ASN A 48 -9.43 26.68 7.84
CA ASN A 48 -10.54 26.72 6.89
C ASN A 48 -10.55 25.48 6.01
N THR A 49 -11.61 24.69 6.07
CA THR A 49 -11.74 23.40 5.35
C THR A 49 -12.40 23.54 3.98
N SER A 50 -12.86 24.72 3.57
CA SER A 50 -13.63 24.95 2.33
C SER A 50 -12.88 24.56 1.05
N HIS A 51 -11.54 24.55 1.10
CA HIS A 51 -10.67 24.22 -0.05
C HIS A 51 -9.90 22.91 0.14
N MET A 52 -10.33 22.08 1.09
CA MET A 52 -9.69 20.78 1.35
C MET A 52 -10.35 19.68 0.56
N LEU A 53 -9.52 18.80 -0.01
CA LEU A 53 -9.98 17.53 -0.54
C LEU A 53 -10.00 16.49 0.59
N PHE A 54 -11.17 15.88 0.78
CA PHE A 54 -11.34 14.78 1.72
C PHE A 54 -11.37 13.45 1.00
N VAL A 55 -10.45 12.57 1.37
CA VAL A 55 -10.40 11.19 0.89
C VAL A 55 -10.69 10.25 2.06
N LEU A 56 -11.78 9.50 1.96
CA LEU A 56 -12.23 8.52 2.95
C LEU A 56 -11.87 7.14 2.41
N ALA A 57 -10.90 6.48 3.01
CA ALA A 57 -10.40 5.19 2.57
C ALA A 57 -10.69 4.10 3.61
N GLY A 58 -10.97 2.88 3.17
CA GLY A 58 -11.21 1.73 4.04
C GLY A 58 -11.28 0.43 3.26
N ALA A 59 -11.25 -0.69 3.96
CA ALA A 59 -11.35 -2.02 3.37
C ALA A 59 -12.78 -2.44 3.06
N PHE A 60 -13.78 -1.87 3.73
CA PHE A 60 -15.22 -2.14 3.57
C PHE A 60 -15.55 -3.62 3.51
N GLN A 61 -15.00 -4.41 4.43
CA GLN A 61 -15.20 -5.85 4.47
C GLN A 61 -16.68 -6.21 4.55
N GLY A 62 -17.11 -7.18 3.73
CA GLY A 62 -18.50 -7.63 3.70
C GLY A 62 -19.47 -6.72 2.93
N ILE A 63 -19.01 -5.65 2.29
CA ILE A 63 -19.86 -4.73 1.51
C ILE A 63 -20.63 -5.43 0.39
N GLU A 64 -20.12 -6.54 -0.14
CA GLU A 64 -20.81 -7.34 -1.16
C GLU A 64 -22.19 -7.85 -0.70
N GLU A 65 -22.34 -8.18 0.58
CA GLU A 65 -23.61 -8.65 1.13
C GLU A 65 -24.66 -7.54 1.08
N TYR A 66 -24.27 -6.32 1.38
CA TYR A 66 -25.14 -5.14 1.30
C TYR A 66 -25.53 -4.83 -0.15
N ILE A 67 -24.59 -4.92 -1.10
CA ILE A 67 -24.86 -4.76 -2.53
C ILE A 67 -25.88 -5.81 -3.01
N ARG A 68 -25.71 -7.08 -2.61
CA ARG A 68 -26.64 -8.17 -2.97
C ARG A 68 -28.02 -7.97 -2.35
N SER A 69 -28.08 -7.43 -1.13
CA SER A 69 -29.33 -7.09 -0.45
C SER A 69 -30.05 -5.95 -1.17
N ASP A 70 -29.34 -4.87 -1.50
CA ASP A 70 -29.90 -3.73 -2.23
C ASP A 70 -30.46 -4.14 -3.59
N LYS A 71 -29.71 -4.96 -4.37
CA LYS A 71 -30.19 -5.49 -5.64
C LYS A 71 -31.48 -6.31 -5.49
N LYS A 72 -31.56 -7.20 -4.49
CA LYS A 72 -32.78 -7.99 -4.25
C LYS A 72 -33.99 -7.11 -3.93
N LYS A 73 -33.79 -6.03 -3.18
CA LYS A 73 -34.84 -5.04 -2.88
C LYS A 73 -35.33 -4.31 -4.14
N ARG A 74 -34.42 -3.93 -5.04
CA ARG A 74 -34.73 -3.21 -6.29
C ARG A 74 -35.41 -4.10 -7.32
N GLU A 75 -34.99 -5.37 -7.41
CA GLU A 75 -35.52 -6.32 -8.40
C GLU A 75 -36.78 -7.05 -7.92
N ASN A 76 -37.34 -6.72 -6.74
CA ASN A 76 -38.51 -7.38 -6.14
C ASN A 76 -38.42 -8.92 -6.15
N MET A 77 -37.21 -9.49 -6.10
CA MET A 77 -37.02 -10.93 -6.08
C MET A 77 -37.40 -11.51 -4.71
N PRO A 78 -38.21 -12.58 -4.65
CA PRO A 78 -38.53 -13.25 -3.38
C PRO A 78 -37.22 -13.75 -2.74
N GLY A 79 -36.94 -13.25 -1.54
CA GLY A 79 -35.71 -13.55 -0.83
C GLY A 79 -35.60 -15.02 -0.48
N ASN A 80 -34.72 -15.74 -1.11
CA ASN A 80 -34.22 -16.99 -0.57
C ASN A 80 -33.21 -16.62 0.55
N ILE A 81 -33.67 -16.69 1.80
CA ILE A 81 -32.82 -16.55 2.98
C ILE A 81 -32.01 -17.84 3.09
N GLY A 82 -30.95 -17.94 2.32
CA GLY A 82 -29.96 -18.98 2.46
C GLY A 82 -28.81 -18.47 3.31
N PHE A 83 -28.86 -18.74 4.62
CA PHE A 83 -27.68 -18.69 5.49
C PHE A 83 -26.72 -19.82 5.06
N LEU A 84 -26.02 -19.61 3.99
CA LEU A 84 -24.81 -20.35 3.70
C LEU A 84 -23.73 -19.27 3.61
N SER A 85 -23.12 -19.03 4.75
CA SER A 85 -21.80 -18.42 4.83
C SER A 85 -20.84 -19.36 4.09
N PRO A 86 -20.41 -19.10 2.86
CA PRO A 86 -19.29 -19.82 2.30
C PRO A 86 -18.05 -19.17 2.89
N LEU A 87 -17.20 -19.99 3.49
CA LEU A 87 -15.80 -19.75 3.75
C LEU A 87 -15.23 -18.74 2.76
N GLU A 88 -14.62 -17.68 3.30
CA GLU A 88 -13.69 -16.71 2.70
C GLU A 88 -13.64 -16.73 1.15
N LYS A 89 -14.74 -16.40 0.52
CA LYS A 89 -14.73 -16.16 -0.91
C LYS A 89 -14.09 -14.80 -1.11
N GLU A 90 -12.97 -14.78 -1.82
CA GLU A 90 -12.34 -13.53 -2.19
C GLU A 90 -13.36 -12.55 -2.77
N MET A 91 -13.32 -11.31 -2.29
CA MET A 91 -14.21 -10.24 -2.73
C MET A 91 -14.09 -10.03 -4.24
N ASP A 92 -15.20 -10.08 -4.96
CA ASP A 92 -15.26 -9.73 -6.37
C ASP A 92 -15.30 -8.20 -6.51
N LEU A 93 -14.12 -7.61 -6.70
CA LEU A 93 -13.96 -6.16 -6.79
C LEU A 93 -14.66 -5.59 -8.04
N SER A 94 -14.78 -6.35 -9.13
CA SER A 94 -15.51 -5.89 -10.32
C SER A 94 -17.00 -5.78 -10.02
N PHE A 95 -17.57 -6.78 -9.35
CA PHE A 95 -18.96 -6.74 -8.90
C PHE A 95 -19.21 -5.57 -7.94
N VAL A 96 -18.30 -5.30 -7.00
CA VAL A 96 -18.41 -4.16 -6.08
C VAL A 96 -18.38 -2.85 -6.85
N ARG A 97 -17.39 -2.67 -7.75
CA ARG A 97 -17.24 -1.44 -8.55
C ARG A 97 -18.48 -1.10 -9.36
N ASP A 98 -19.09 -2.11 -9.99
CA ASP A 98 -20.22 -1.90 -10.87
C ASP A 98 -21.54 -1.65 -10.13
N ASN A 99 -21.58 -1.95 -8.82
CA ASN A 99 -22.82 -1.94 -8.05
C ASN A 99 -22.80 -1.08 -6.79
N ILE A 100 -21.64 -0.54 -6.41
CA ILE A 100 -21.53 0.36 -5.25
C ILE A 100 -22.29 1.66 -5.50
N ASN A 101 -23.07 2.09 -4.53
CA ASN A 101 -23.84 3.33 -4.58
C ASN A 101 -24.03 3.89 -3.17
N HIS A 102 -24.63 5.07 -3.07
CA HIS A 102 -24.85 5.75 -1.77
C HIS A 102 -25.79 4.96 -0.85
N GLU A 103 -26.77 4.24 -1.39
CA GLU A 103 -27.72 3.46 -0.60
C GLU A 103 -27.01 2.27 0.07
N VAL A 104 -26.12 1.60 -0.65
CA VAL A 104 -25.27 0.55 -0.09
C VAL A 104 -24.36 1.09 1.02
N LEU A 105 -23.77 2.28 0.82
CA LEU A 105 -22.93 2.89 1.86
C LEU A 105 -23.75 3.26 3.11
N MET A 106 -24.99 3.73 2.94
CA MET A 106 -25.89 4.00 4.08
C MET A 106 -26.29 2.71 4.79
N GLU A 107 -26.59 1.63 4.07
CA GLU A 107 -26.87 0.33 4.68
C GLU A 107 -25.67 -0.25 5.41
N TYR A 108 -24.45 0.02 4.91
CA TYR A 108 -23.20 -0.37 5.57
C TYR A 108 -22.94 0.41 6.87
N GLY A 109 -23.61 1.57 7.07
CA GLY A 109 -23.55 2.37 8.30
C GLY A 109 -23.16 3.83 8.13
N MET A 110 -23.04 4.32 6.89
CA MET A 110 -22.77 5.73 6.63
C MET A 110 -24.03 6.57 6.85
N LYS A 111 -23.91 7.68 7.58
CA LYS A 111 -25.03 8.61 7.72
C LYS A 111 -25.45 9.17 6.36
N ARG A 112 -26.75 9.35 6.17
CA ARG A 112 -27.35 9.87 4.93
C ARG A 112 -26.73 11.19 4.49
N GLU A 113 -26.54 12.10 5.45
CA GLU A 113 -25.98 13.44 5.21
C GLU A 113 -24.52 13.33 4.73
N LEU A 114 -23.74 12.41 5.31
CA LEU A 114 -22.37 12.15 4.94
C LEU A 114 -22.29 11.50 3.56
N ALA A 115 -23.12 10.51 3.29
CA ALA A 115 -23.21 9.85 1.98
C ALA A 115 -23.54 10.85 0.86
N GLY A 116 -24.42 11.82 1.14
CA GLY A 116 -24.77 12.89 0.20
C GLY A 116 -23.63 13.87 -0.11
N ARG A 117 -22.58 13.90 0.71
CA ARG A 117 -21.38 14.73 0.47
C ARG A 117 -20.25 13.99 -0.25
N VAL A 118 -20.32 12.67 -0.30
CA VAL A 118 -19.36 11.86 -1.08
C VAL A 118 -19.72 11.97 -2.55
N SER A 119 -18.91 12.71 -3.30
CA SER A 119 -19.16 12.94 -4.74
C SER A 119 -18.75 11.77 -5.62
N THR A 120 -17.75 11.00 -5.22
CA THR A 120 -17.18 9.92 -6.03
C THR A 120 -16.76 8.75 -5.14
N VAL A 121 -17.09 7.54 -5.58
CA VAL A 121 -16.63 6.30 -4.96
C VAL A 121 -15.70 5.60 -5.95
N ALA A 122 -14.50 5.24 -5.50
CA ALA A 122 -13.54 4.51 -6.28
C ALA A 122 -13.23 3.17 -5.62
N VAL A 123 -13.30 2.08 -6.37
CA VAL A 123 -12.90 0.74 -5.92
C VAL A 123 -11.54 0.45 -6.52
N LEU A 124 -10.54 0.26 -5.65
CA LEU A 124 -9.18 -0.04 -6.04
C LEU A 124 -9.05 -1.52 -6.40
N GLU A 125 -8.30 -1.82 -7.44
CA GLU A 125 -7.98 -3.18 -7.85
C GLU A 125 -6.90 -3.78 -6.93
N ARG A 126 -6.78 -5.11 -6.96
CA ARG A 126 -5.69 -5.78 -6.27
C ARG A 126 -4.38 -5.48 -6.96
N LEU A 127 -3.33 -5.34 -6.17
CA LEU A 127 -2.00 -5.14 -6.70
C LEU A 127 -1.54 -6.41 -7.44
N THR A 128 -0.98 -6.20 -8.63
CA THR A 128 -0.31 -7.24 -9.42
C THR A 128 1.18 -7.32 -9.06
N GLU A 129 1.88 -8.35 -9.57
CA GLU A 129 3.35 -8.44 -9.45
C GLU A 129 4.02 -7.18 -10.02
N GLN A 130 3.56 -6.70 -11.17
CA GLN A 130 4.08 -5.49 -11.81
C GLN A 130 3.85 -4.24 -10.97
N ASP A 131 2.69 -4.11 -10.35
CA ASP A 131 2.42 -2.98 -9.47
C ASP A 131 3.34 -2.97 -8.24
N LEU A 132 3.64 -4.16 -7.69
CA LEU A 132 4.56 -4.28 -6.57
C LEU A 132 6.01 -3.95 -6.97
N ILE A 133 6.45 -4.35 -8.17
CA ILE A 133 7.75 -3.95 -8.70
C ILE A 133 7.79 -2.42 -8.89
N ARG A 134 6.76 -1.83 -9.47
CA ARG A 134 6.65 -0.37 -9.62
C ARG A 134 6.69 0.35 -8.28
N ILE A 135 6.03 -0.17 -7.25
CA ILE A 135 6.08 0.37 -5.89
C ILE A 135 7.52 0.35 -5.32
N LEU A 136 8.32 -0.64 -5.69
CA LEU A 136 9.72 -0.72 -5.26
C LEU A 136 10.64 0.26 -5.99
N THR A 137 10.33 0.64 -7.25
CA THR A 137 11.27 1.31 -8.15
C THR A 137 10.87 2.73 -8.55
N GLU A 138 9.57 3.03 -8.72
CA GLU A 138 9.13 4.31 -9.29
C GLU A 138 8.96 5.46 -8.29
N PRO A 139 8.45 5.25 -7.06
CA PRO A 139 8.22 6.35 -6.14
C PRO A 139 9.53 7.05 -5.77
N LYS A 140 9.47 8.36 -5.62
CA LYS A 140 10.58 9.13 -5.06
C LYS A 140 10.85 8.67 -3.62
N ASP A 141 12.12 8.44 -3.28
CA ASP A 141 12.54 7.88 -1.98
C ASP A 141 11.94 6.49 -1.72
N ASN A 142 11.92 5.66 -2.77
CA ASN A 142 11.43 4.28 -2.69
C ASN A 142 12.29 3.41 -1.75
N LEU A 143 11.82 2.20 -1.49
CA LEU A 143 12.46 1.32 -0.52
C LEU A 143 13.87 0.88 -0.97
N ILE A 144 14.09 0.69 -2.27
CA ILE A 144 15.39 0.31 -2.85
C ILE A 144 16.37 1.47 -2.69
N GLU A 145 16.01 2.70 -3.11
CA GLU A 145 16.85 3.89 -2.97
C GLU A 145 17.28 4.14 -1.51
N ARG A 146 16.42 3.82 -0.56
CA ARG A 146 16.75 3.96 0.88
C ARG A 146 17.86 2.99 1.29
N TYR A 147 17.81 1.73 0.87
CA TYR A 147 18.85 0.74 1.17
C TYR A 147 20.13 1.01 0.39
N GLU A 148 20.03 1.45 -0.87
CA GLU A 148 21.18 1.90 -1.67
C GLU A 148 21.92 3.03 -0.97
N ARG A 149 21.19 4.05 -0.53
CA ARG A 149 21.76 5.19 0.20
C ARG A 149 22.38 4.76 1.53
N GLU A 150 21.77 3.83 2.26
CA GLU A 150 22.30 3.30 3.51
C GLU A 150 23.65 2.61 3.29
N LEU A 151 23.75 1.73 2.28
CA LEU A 151 24.99 1.03 1.93
C LEU A 151 26.05 2.02 1.41
N GLN A 152 25.67 2.94 0.55
CA GLN A 152 26.55 3.98 0.01
C GLN A 152 27.17 4.85 1.12
N LEU A 153 26.37 5.26 2.10
CA LEU A 153 26.84 6.08 3.23
C LEU A 153 27.72 5.28 4.21
N SER A 154 27.44 3.98 4.36
CA SER A 154 28.16 3.13 5.31
C SER A 154 29.54 2.70 4.81
N VAL A 155 29.63 2.23 3.56
CA VAL A 155 30.84 1.59 3.00
C VAL A 155 31.22 2.08 1.61
N ASN A 156 30.50 3.06 1.07
CA ASN A 156 30.71 3.59 -0.29
C ASN A 156 30.59 2.51 -1.38
N ALA A 157 29.69 1.54 -1.19
CA ALA A 157 29.43 0.48 -2.14
C ALA A 157 28.06 0.66 -2.81
N GLU A 158 27.94 0.18 -4.04
CA GLU A 158 26.70 0.15 -4.82
C GLU A 158 25.85 -1.08 -4.45
N LEU A 159 24.54 -0.91 -4.35
CA LEU A 159 23.59 -2.01 -4.16
C LEU A 159 22.77 -2.18 -5.43
N ILE A 160 22.74 -3.39 -5.97
CA ILE A 160 22.01 -3.71 -7.19
C ILE A 160 21.03 -4.84 -6.92
N PHE A 161 19.79 -4.66 -7.36
CA PHE A 161 18.78 -5.72 -7.41
C PHE A 161 18.62 -6.19 -8.86
N THR A 162 18.73 -7.50 -9.09
CA THR A 162 18.39 -8.07 -10.40
C THR A 162 16.87 -8.04 -10.61
N GLU A 163 16.42 -8.08 -11.87
CA GLU A 163 14.97 -8.18 -12.16
C GLU A 163 14.35 -9.41 -11.50
N GLY A 164 15.06 -10.54 -11.49
CA GLY A 164 14.64 -11.76 -10.79
C GLY A 164 14.44 -11.56 -9.29
N ALA A 165 15.30 -10.75 -8.63
CA ALA A 165 15.13 -10.39 -7.22
C ALA A 165 13.88 -9.55 -6.97
N LEU A 166 13.62 -8.55 -7.82
CA LEU A 166 12.42 -7.70 -7.73
C LEU A 166 11.16 -8.52 -7.93
N LEU A 167 11.15 -9.39 -8.94
CA LEU A 167 10.05 -10.30 -9.20
C LEU A 167 9.81 -11.27 -8.04
N ALA A 168 10.89 -11.86 -7.51
CA ALA A 168 10.80 -12.73 -6.34
C ALA A 168 10.22 -12.00 -5.11
N ALA A 169 10.66 -10.78 -4.86
CA ALA A 169 10.13 -9.97 -3.75
C ALA A 169 8.63 -9.66 -3.92
N ALA A 170 8.20 -9.31 -5.14
CA ALA A 170 6.80 -9.08 -5.47
C ALA A 170 5.94 -10.34 -5.27
N GLN A 171 6.41 -11.50 -5.77
CA GLN A 171 5.71 -12.78 -5.63
C GLN A 171 5.61 -13.23 -4.17
N GLU A 172 6.67 -13.07 -3.37
CA GLU A 172 6.60 -13.36 -1.94
C GLU A 172 5.63 -12.43 -1.21
N ALA A 173 5.58 -11.15 -1.59
CA ALA A 173 4.65 -10.19 -1.00
C ALA A 173 3.18 -10.56 -1.31
N LEU A 174 2.87 -11.00 -2.52
CA LEU A 174 1.51 -11.44 -2.91
C LEU A 174 1.02 -12.67 -2.14
N LYS A 175 1.93 -13.54 -1.67
CA LYS A 175 1.56 -14.69 -0.82
C LYS A 175 1.14 -14.28 0.59
N THR A 176 1.39 -13.04 0.97
CA THR A 176 1.08 -12.53 2.32
C THR A 176 -0.25 -11.77 2.32
N PRO A 177 -1.01 -11.81 3.42
CA PRO A 177 -2.25 -11.05 3.52
C PRO A 177 -2.05 -9.54 3.61
N VAL A 178 -0.81 -9.08 3.84
CA VAL A 178 -0.48 -7.66 4.00
C VAL A 178 0.01 -6.99 2.70
N GLY A 179 0.15 -7.77 1.61
CA GLY A 179 0.46 -7.26 0.28
C GLY A 179 1.73 -6.41 0.22
N ALA A 180 1.66 -5.21 -0.34
CA ALA A 180 2.81 -4.31 -0.51
C ALA A 180 3.56 -3.99 0.80
N ARG A 181 2.89 -3.98 1.96
CA ARG A 181 3.56 -3.76 3.26
C ARG A 181 4.58 -4.86 3.59
N ALA A 182 4.43 -6.07 3.02
CA ALA A 182 5.39 -7.15 3.19
C ALA A 182 6.74 -6.86 2.53
N LEU A 183 6.79 -6.05 1.47
CA LEU A 183 8.01 -5.75 0.73
C LEU A 183 9.12 -5.25 1.64
N GLN A 184 8.81 -4.36 2.58
CA GLN A 184 9.79 -3.87 3.55
C GLN A 184 10.38 -5.00 4.42
N SER A 185 9.55 -5.93 4.87
CA SER A 185 10.00 -7.06 5.68
C SER A 185 10.81 -8.06 4.88
N ILE A 186 10.43 -8.29 3.61
CA ILE A 186 11.12 -9.21 2.69
C ILE A 186 12.52 -8.66 2.38
N LEU A 187 12.62 -7.41 1.93
CA LEU A 187 13.91 -6.78 1.63
C LEU A 187 14.77 -6.62 2.88
N GLY A 188 14.19 -6.20 4.01
CA GLY A 188 14.92 -6.08 5.27
C GLY A 188 15.49 -7.41 5.76
N ARG A 189 14.80 -8.53 5.53
CA ARG A 189 15.31 -9.88 5.84
C ARG A 189 16.47 -10.26 4.90
N ALA A 190 16.33 -10.00 3.60
CA ALA A 190 17.35 -10.31 2.60
C ALA A 190 18.63 -9.49 2.83
N LEU A 191 18.49 -8.20 3.14
CA LEU A 191 19.60 -7.27 3.29
C LEU A 191 20.23 -7.28 4.68
N ARG A 192 19.62 -7.91 5.68
CA ARG A 192 20.12 -7.90 7.06
C ARG A 192 21.58 -8.34 7.18
N LYS A 193 21.94 -9.46 6.52
CA LYS A 193 23.31 -9.97 6.53
C LYS A 193 24.25 -9.05 5.77
N VAL A 194 23.79 -8.51 4.65
CA VAL A 194 24.57 -7.58 3.81
C VAL A 194 24.94 -6.34 4.61
N LEU A 195 23.95 -5.67 5.19
CA LEU A 195 24.16 -4.43 5.96
C LEU A 195 25.00 -4.66 7.23
N TYR A 196 24.89 -5.84 7.84
CA TYR A 196 25.69 -6.21 9.00
C TYR A 196 27.16 -6.48 8.64
N ASN A 197 27.43 -7.20 7.54
CA ASN A 197 28.78 -7.65 7.18
C ASN A 197 29.53 -6.61 6.34
N ALA A 198 28.84 -5.78 5.57
CA ALA A 198 29.45 -4.82 4.64
C ALA A 198 30.54 -3.92 5.30
N PRO A 199 30.35 -3.39 6.52
CA PRO A 199 31.38 -2.55 7.17
C PRO A 199 32.70 -3.26 7.46
N GLU A 200 32.69 -4.60 7.56
CA GLU A 200 33.89 -5.39 7.82
C GLU A 200 34.62 -5.80 6.51
N MET A 201 33.96 -5.65 5.35
CA MET A 201 34.49 -6.01 4.04
C MET A 201 35.35 -4.88 3.46
N LYS A 202 36.68 -5.09 3.42
CA LYS A 202 37.59 -4.12 2.83
C LYS A 202 37.48 -4.08 1.31
N GLY A 203 37.41 -2.88 0.74
CA GLY A 203 37.38 -2.72 -0.71
C GLY A 203 36.07 -3.14 -1.39
N LEU A 204 34.98 -3.25 -0.64
CA LEU A 204 33.66 -3.58 -1.18
C LEU A 204 33.21 -2.45 -2.13
N LYS A 205 32.94 -2.80 -3.40
CA LYS A 205 32.47 -1.86 -4.43
C LYS A 205 30.99 -2.04 -4.75
N ARG A 206 30.55 -3.30 -4.80
CA ARG A 206 29.20 -3.60 -5.24
C ARG A 206 28.64 -4.83 -4.52
N VAL A 207 27.35 -4.81 -4.28
CA VAL A 207 26.56 -5.92 -3.75
C VAL A 207 25.40 -6.18 -4.70
N VAL A 208 25.28 -7.43 -5.20
CA VAL A 208 24.20 -7.83 -6.09
C VAL A 208 23.25 -8.77 -5.37
N ILE A 209 21.97 -8.41 -5.38
CA ILE A 209 20.88 -9.20 -4.81
C ILE A 209 20.13 -9.88 -5.96
N ASN A 210 20.18 -11.20 -5.97
CA ASN A 210 19.47 -12.02 -6.95
C ASN A 210 18.24 -12.71 -6.33
N GLU A 211 17.53 -13.49 -7.13
CA GLU A 211 16.33 -14.22 -6.73
C GLU A 211 16.56 -15.14 -5.53
N ASP A 212 17.70 -15.85 -5.49
CA ASP A 212 18.02 -16.81 -4.43
C ASP A 212 18.21 -16.14 -3.07
N VAL A 213 18.76 -14.92 -3.06
CA VAL A 213 18.89 -14.12 -1.83
C VAL A 213 17.50 -13.83 -1.24
N ILE A 214 16.54 -13.50 -2.09
CA ILE A 214 15.17 -13.17 -1.66
C ILE A 214 14.42 -14.42 -1.20
N ARG A 215 14.43 -15.50 -2.01
CA ARG A 215 13.62 -16.70 -1.74
C ARG A 215 14.22 -17.62 -0.69
N ASN A 216 15.52 -17.87 -0.82
CA ASN A 216 16.21 -18.92 -0.07
C ASN A 216 17.09 -18.36 1.05
N GLY A 217 17.26 -17.03 1.13
CA GLY A 217 18.19 -16.39 2.06
C GLY A 217 19.65 -16.74 1.75
N ALA A 218 19.93 -17.01 0.46
CA ALA A 218 21.29 -17.25 -0.01
C ALA A 218 22.20 -16.04 0.29
N GLU A 219 23.48 -16.21 0.11
CA GLU A 219 24.43 -15.12 0.28
C GLU A 219 24.40 -14.20 -0.94
N ALA A 220 24.46 -12.87 -0.72
CA ALA A 220 24.55 -11.90 -1.80
C ALA A 220 25.90 -12.01 -2.52
N LEU A 221 25.96 -11.58 -3.77
CA LEU A 221 27.21 -11.51 -4.50
C LEU A 221 27.95 -10.21 -4.15
N TYR A 222 29.22 -10.31 -3.77
CA TYR A 222 30.04 -9.18 -3.37
C TYR A 222 31.17 -8.99 -4.36
N GLU A 223 31.33 -7.77 -4.88
CA GLU A 223 32.49 -7.38 -5.70
C GLU A 223 33.41 -6.51 -4.86
N THR A 224 34.69 -6.91 -4.75
CA THR A 224 35.74 -6.17 -4.04
C THR A 224 36.85 -5.75 -5.01
N GLU A 225 37.73 -4.81 -4.58
CA GLU A 225 38.83 -4.31 -5.42
C GLU A 225 39.84 -5.38 -5.87
N ASP A 226 39.97 -6.49 -5.10
CA ASP A 226 40.97 -7.54 -5.34
C ASP A 226 40.46 -8.72 -6.20
N VAL A 227 39.18 -8.72 -6.60
CA VAL A 227 38.61 -9.78 -7.46
C VAL A 227 38.41 -9.21 -8.86
N SER A 228 39.31 -9.59 -9.79
CA SER A 228 39.13 -9.35 -11.21
C SER A 228 37.84 -9.99 -11.70
N SER A 229 37.13 -9.30 -12.58
CA SER A 229 35.83 -9.58 -13.20
C SER A 229 35.67 -10.95 -13.92
N GLU A 230 36.39 -11.99 -13.54
CA GLU A 230 36.38 -13.29 -14.20
C GLU A 230 35.39 -14.30 -13.57
N ASP A 231 34.88 -14.05 -12.36
CA ASP A 231 33.99 -15.00 -11.67
C ASP A 231 32.48 -14.67 -11.76
N ILE A 232 32.13 -13.57 -12.39
CA ILE A 232 30.72 -13.26 -12.69
C ILE A 232 30.48 -13.71 -14.13
N THR A 233 29.97 -14.92 -14.29
CA THR A 233 29.60 -15.43 -15.61
C THR A 233 28.57 -14.50 -16.24
N SER A 234 28.80 -14.18 -17.53
CA SER A 234 28.00 -13.29 -18.38
C SER A 234 26.51 -13.70 -18.55
N GLU A 235 26.07 -14.72 -17.83
CA GLU A 235 24.68 -15.15 -17.74
C GLU A 235 23.89 -14.43 -16.64
N ASP A 236 24.56 -13.82 -15.65
CA ASP A 236 23.87 -13.14 -14.53
C ASP A 236 23.67 -11.63 -14.74
N ILE A 237 24.40 -11.02 -15.70
CA ILE A 237 24.29 -9.58 -15.99
C ILE A 237 24.35 -9.36 -17.51
N THR A 238 23.24 -9.49 -18.22
CA THR A 238 23.15 -8.94 -19.57
C THR A 238 23.05 -7.43 -19.47
N SER A 239 23.79 -6.72 -20.36
CA SER A 239 23.90 -5.24 -20.37
C SER A 239 22.57 -4.50 -20.60
N GLU A 240 21.47 -5.21 -20.79
CA GLU A 240 20.10 -4.71 -20.84
C GLU A 240 19.40 -4.72 -19.46
N GLU A 241 19.87 -5.54 -18.50
CA GLU A 241 19.26 -5.64 -17.17
C GLU A 241 19.70 -4.56 -16.17
N ALA A 242 20.81 -3.86 -16.46
CA ALA A 242 21.30 -2.74 -15.65
C ALA A 242 20.60 -1.39 -15.98
N GLY A 243 19.55 -1.41 -16.78
CA GLY A 243 18.92 -0.23 -17.39
C GLY A 243 17.91 0.55 -16.54
N ILE A 244 17.77 0.28 -15.24
CA ILE A 244 16.90 1.07 -14.35
C ILE A 244 17.77 1.98 -13.46
N GLY A 245 18.65 2.70 -14.08
CA GLY A 245 19.48 3.71 -13.44
C GLY A 245 19.45 5.03 -14.21
N ASN A 246 18.64 5.97 -13.75
CA ASN A 246 18.76 7.41 -13.94
C ASN A 246 18.95 7.94 -15.38
N ARG A 247 17.87 8.09 -16.14
CA ARG A 247 17.78 9.17 -17.13
C ARG A 247 16.72 10.16 -16.67
N LEU A 248 17.17 11.21 -16.03
CA LEU A 248 16.41 12.46 -15.92
C LEU A 248 16.23 13.01 -17.34
N PRO A 249 15.04 13.41 -17.79
CA PRO A 249 14.90 14.18 -19.01
C PRO A 249 15.49 15.57 -18.79
N GLU A 250 16.43 15.96 -19.64
CA GLU A 250 16.87 17.35 -19.76
C GLU A 250 15.66 18.20 -20.13
N VAL A 251 15.38 19.17 -19.28
CA VAL A 251 14.42 20.24 -19.55
C VAL A 251 15.12 21.23 -20.45
N GLU A 252 14.81 21.19 -21.75
CA GLU A 252 15.13 22.30 -22.65
C GLU A 252 14.32 23.54 -22.25
N SER A 253 15.02 24.62 -22.16
CA SER A 253 14.64 26.01 -21.84
C SER A 253 13.59 26.62 -22.77
#